data_c7f3e873e2d10da6aedc55dea973e6ec
#
_entry.id   c7f3e873e2d10da6aedc55dea973e6ec
#
_cell.length_a   1.000
_cell.length_b   1.000
_cell.length_c   1.000
_cell.angle_alpha   90.00
_cell.angle_beta   90.00
_cell.angle_gamma   90.00
#
_symmetry.space_group_name_H-M   'P 1'
#
loop_
_entity.id
_entity.type
_entity.pdbx_description
1 polymer ?
#
loop_
_entity_poly.entity_id
_entity_poly.type
_entity_poly.pdbx_seq_one_letter_code
_entity_poly.pdbx_strand_id
1 'polypeptide(L)'
;MASTHILRMIRDLKPADHLCCLYETEEEHRALLAPYLRQGLELGEKVLYIVDAHTAETVLKYLRDDGVKVEPYLAMKQLSILTASDAYMRDGIFDPDRMIDLLRSETERALAEGYSALRVTGEMTWALRGL
;
A
#
# COMPACT_ATOMS: atom_id res chain seq x y z
N MET A 1 12.18 10.95 10.15
CA MET A 1 11.53 11.76 9.12
C MET A 1 12.14 11.46 7.75
N ALA A 2 11.30 11.31 6.74
CA ALA A 2 11.79 11.08 5.39
C ALA A 2 12.55 12.32 4.88
N SER A 3 13.60 12.10 4.08
CA SER A 3 14.33 13.20 3.46
C SER A 3 13.46 13.96 2.46
N THR A 4 13.79 15.22 2.21
CA THR A 4 13.09 16.03 1.20
C THR A 4 13.12 15.36 -0.18
N HIS A 5 14.22 14.68 -0.50
CA HIS A 5 14.36 13.96 -1.77
C HIS A 5 13.35 12.83 -1.89
N ILE A 6 13.19 12.03 -0.83
CA ILE A 6 12.23 10.91 -0.83
C ILE A 6 10.79 11.42 -0.91
N LEU A 7 10.44 12.46 -0.18
CA LEU A 7 9.12 13.07 -0.24
C LEU A 7 8.81 13.60 -1.64
N ARG A 8 9.82 14.15 -2.31
CA ARG A 8 9.68 14.63 -3.69
C ARG A 8 9.45 13.47 -4.66
N MET A 9 10.18 12.37 -4.48
CA MET A 9 9.97 11.18 -5.32
C MET A 9 8.55 10.64 -5.17
N ILE A 10 8.04 10.58 -3.94
CA ILE A 10 6.67 10.13 -3.69
C ILE A 10 5.66 11.07 -4.37
N ARG A 11 5.86 12.39 -4.22
CA ARG A 11 4.98 13.39 -4.82
C ARG A 11 4.92 13.27 -6.34
N ASP A 12 6.05 12.95 -6.96
CA ASP A 12 6.16 12.92 -8.42
C ASP A 12 5.81 11.56 -9.02
N LEU A 13 5.39 10.57 -8.21
CA LEU A 13 4.95 9.26 -8.69
C LEU A 13 3.73 9.37 -9.59
N LYS A 14 3.77 8.60 -10.67
CA LYS A 14 2.68 8.52 -11.64
C LYS A 14 2.16 7.09 -11.73
N PRO A 15 0.93 6.88 -12.21
CA PRO A 15 0.44 5.51 -12.47
C PRO A 15 1.43 4.73 -13.31
N ALA A 16 1.60 3.46 -12.99
CA ALA A 16 2.56 2.52 -13.58
C ALA A 16 4.00 2.67 -13.08
N ASP A 17 4.33 3.68 -12.29
CA ASP A 17 5.63 3.73 -11.63
C ASP A 17 5.72 2.63 -10.57
N HIS A 18 6.91 2.07 -10.41
CA HIS A 18 7.17 1.00 -9.45
C HIS A 18 8.44 1.30 -8.67
N LEU A 19 8.31 1.35 -7.34
CA LEU A 19 9.44 1.60 -6.44
C LEU A 19 9.59 0.45 -5.46
N CYS A 20 10.84 0.18 -5.11
CA CYS A 20 11.17 -0.72 -4.01
C CYS A 20 11.81 0.14 -2.90
N CYS A 21 11.28 0.03 -1.67
CA CYS A 21 11.76 0.79 -0.53
C CYS A 21 12.38 -0.13 0.51
N LEU A 22 13.62 0.18 0.88
CA LEU A 22 14.30 -0.53 1.96
C LEU A 22 14.32 0.38 3.18
N TYR A 23 13.99 -0.17 4.33
CA TYR A 23 13.99 0.57 5.59
C TYR A 23 14.54 -0.31 6.72
N GLU A 24 15.10 0.33 7.73
CA GLU A 24 15.69 -0.37 8.88
C GLU A 24 14.88 -0.16 10.16
N THR A 25 14.14 0.95 10.26
CA THR A 25 13.37 1.28 11.47
C THR A 25 11.90 1.48 11.15
N GLU A 26 11.06 1.31 12.16
CA GLU A 26 9.63 1.58 12.04
C GLU A 26 9.36 3.05 11.72
N GLU A 27 10.18 3.95 12.24
CA GLU A 27 10.05 5.36 11.95
C GLU A 27 10.28 5.66 10.47
N GLU A 28 11.30 5.04 9.87
CA GLU A 28 11.56 5.16 8.44
C GLU A 28 10.39 4.61 7.62
N HIS A 29 9.87 3.46 8.02
CA HIS A 29 8.72 2.84 7.35
C HIS A 29 7.52 3.78 7.37
N ARG A 30 7.18 4.30 8.53
CA ARG A 30 6.07 5.23 8.68
C ARG A 30 6.28 6.50 7.86
N ALA A 31 7.50 7.05 7.90
CA ALA A 31 7.84 8.29 7.19
C ALA A 31 7.69 8.16 5.68
N LEU A 32 7.84 6.94 5.14
CA LEU A 32 7.63 6.67 3.71
C LEU A 32 6.17 6.38 3.42
N LEU A 33 5.54 5.53 4.21
CA LEU A 33 4.22 4.99 3.90
C LEU A 33 3.09 5.97 4.14
N ALA A 34 3.15 6.77 5.20
CA ALA A 34 2.08 7.72 5.50
C ALA A 34 1.87 8.73 4.37
N PRO A 35 2.90 9.43 3.88
CA PRO A 35 2.70 10.37 2.76
C PRO A 35 2.33 9.65 1.45
N TYR A 36 2.88 8.46 1.20
CA TYR A 36 2.54 7.69 0.01
C TYR A 36 1.06 7.34 -0.03
N LEU A 37 0.53 6.82 1.05
CA LEU A 37 -0.88 6.44 1.14
C LEU A 37 -1.80 7.65 1.13
N ARG A 38 -1.47 8.68 1.91
CA ARG A 38 -2.24 9.92 1.97
C ARG A 38 -2.37 10.57 0.60
N GLN A 39 -1.27 10.67 -0.13
CA GLN A 39 -1.28 11.26 -1.47
C GLN A 39 -2.24 10.52 -2.40
N GLY A 40 -2.25 9.19 -2.37
CA GLY A 40 -3.18 8.41 -3.18
C GLY A 40 -4.63 8.74 -2.87
N LEU A 41 -4.95 8.83 -1.58
CA LEU A 41 -6.32 9.17 -1.16
C LEU A 41 -6.71 10.58 -1.63
N GLU A 42 -5.80 11.54 -1.49
CA GLU A 42 -6.05 12.92 -1.91
C GLU A 42 -6.18 13.09 -3.42
N LEU A 43 -5.48 12.28 -4.19
CA LEU A 43 -5.53 12.31 -5.66
C LEU A 43 -6.74 11.57 -6.24
N GLY A 44 -7.57 10.96 -5.41
CA GLY A 44 -8.71 10.18 -5.89
C GLY A 44 -8.32 8.83 -6.46
N GLU A 45 -7.21 8.28 -6.01
CA GLU A 45 -6.80 6.93 -6.36
C GLU A 45 -7.37 5.92 -5.36
N LYS A 46 -7.58 4.69 -5.81
CA LYS A 46 -7.89 3.59 -4.90
C LYS A 46 -6.60 3.09 -4.31
N VAL A 47 -6.54 2.96 -2.99
CA VAL A 47 -5.30 2.64 -2.25
C VAL A 47 -5.43 1.27 -1.62
N LEU A 48 -4.49 0.38 -1.94
CA LEU A 48 -4.44 -0.98 -1.42
C LEU A 48 -3.11 -1.20 -0.71
N TYR A 49 -3.17 -1.58 0.55
CA TYR A 49 -1.99 -1.95 1.34
C TYR A 49 -2.05 -3.44 1.65
N ILE A 50 -0.96 -4.16 1.37
CA ILE A 50 -0.86 -5.58 1.66
C ILE A 50 0.14 -5.76 2.80
N VAL A 51 -0.38 -6.08 3.99
CA VAL A 51 0.44 -6.24 5.19
C VAL A 51 0.97 -7.66 5.32
N ASP A 52 2.13 -7.80 5.96
CA ASP A 52 2.71 -9.09 6.32
C ASP A 52 3.24 -9.02 7.74
N ALA A 53 4.33 -8.27 7.98
CA ALA A 53 4.90 -8.10 9.32
C ALA A 53 4.08 -7.15 10.19
N HIS A 54 3.44 -6.15 9.58
CA HIS A 54 2.62 -5.17 10.28
C HIS A 54 1.16 -5.62 10.31
N THR A 55 0.37 -4.97 11.16
CA THR A 55 -1.08 -5.19 11.22
C THR A 55 -1.79 -4.03 10.51
N ALA A 56 -3.04 -4.29 10.11
CA ALA A 56 -3.88 -3.24 9.53
C ALA A 56 -4.00 -2.06 10.49
N GLU A 57 -4.15 -2.33 11.79
CA GLU A 57 -4.30 -1.27 12.78
C GLU A 57 -3.06 -0.37 12.87
N THR A 58 -1.87 -0.94 12.75
CA THR A 58 -0.63 -0.17 12.73
C THR A 58 -0.58 0.80 11.55
N VAL A 59 -0.97 0.33 10.38
CA VAL A 59 -1.00 1.16 9.16
C VAL A 59 -2.03 2.27 9.29
N LEU A 60 -3.21 1.95 9.81
CA LEU A 60 -4.25 2.95 10.04
C LEU A 60 -3.81 4.01 11.05
N LYS A 61 -3.06 3.59 12.07
CA LYS A 61 -2.49 4.52 13.04
C LYS A 61 -1.51 5.48 12.38
N TYR A 62 -0.67 5.00 11.46
CA TYR A 62 0.25 5.86 10.71
C TYR A 62 -0.52 7.00 10.02
N LEU A 63 -1.64 6.66 9.38
CA LEU A 63 -2.46 7.64 8.67
C LEU A 63 -3.15 8.60 9.63
N ARG A 64 -3.71 8.10 10.73
CA ARG A 64 -4.36 8.95 11.72
C ARG A 64 -3.38 9.93 12.35
N ASP A 65 -2.18 9.47 12.66
CA ASP A 65 -1.13 10.33 13.23
C ASP A 65 -0.68 11.39 12.23
N ASP A 66 -0.84 11.12 10.94
CA ASP A 66 -0.53 12.07 9.86
C ASP A 66 -1.72 12.96 9.49
N GLY A 67 -2.78 12.92 10.29
CA GLY A 67 -3.94 13.81 10.14
C GLY A 67 -5.04 13.29 9.23
N VAL A 68 -4.95 12.04 8.75
CA VAL A 68 -5.96 11.47 7.86
C VAL A 68 -7.09 10.85 8.68
N LYS A 69 -8.32 11.20 8.32
CA LYS A 69 -9.51 10.52 8.86
C LYS A 69 -9.77 9.29 7.99
N VAL A 70 -9.40 8.13 8.52
CA VAL A 70 -9.40 6.89 7.71
C VAL A 70 -10.80 6.28 7.54
N GLU A 71 -11.70 6.51 8.47
CA GLU A 71 -13.00 5.87 8.51
C GLU A 71 -13.83 6.06 7.23
N PRO A 72 -13.97 7.27 6.66
CA PRO A 72 -14.71 7.45 5.40
C PRO A 72 -14.09 6.68 4.25
N TYR A 73 -12.76 6.65 4.16
CA TYR A 73 -12.07 5.95 3.09
C TYR A 73 -12.24 4.43 3.19
N LEU A 74 -12.26 3.90 4.41
CA LEU A 74 -12.52 2.49 4.64
C LEU A 74 -13.97 2.15 4.30
N ALA A 75 -14.91 3.00 4.70
CA ALA A 75 -16.33 2.78 4.47
C ALA A 75 -16.67 2.71 2.98
N MET A 76 -16.08 3.60 2.17
CA MET A 76 -16.31 3.60 0.73
C MET A 76 -15.33 2.71 -0.05
N LYS A 77 -14.47 2.01 0.67
CA LYS A 77 -13.49 1.08 0.11
C LYS A 77 -12.48 1.73 -0.85
N GLN A 78 -12.24 3.01 -0.69
CA GLN A 78 -11.13 3.68 -1.38
C GLN A 78 -9.80 3.23 -0.78
N LEU A 79 -9.78 2.97 0.53
CA LEU A 79 -8.64 2.40 1.24
C LEU A 79 -8.98 0.98 1.65
N SER A 80 -8.16 0.01 1.24
CA SER A 80 -8.30 -1.41 1.62
C SER A 80 -6.98 -1.93 2.12
N ILE A 81 -7.02 -2.79 3.14
CA ILE A 81 -5.85 -3.43 3.70
C ILE A 81 -6.07 -4.93 3.71
N LEU A 82 -5.21 -5.66 3.01
CA LEU A 82 -5.25 -7.11 2.93
C LEU A 82 -4.00 -7.69 3.59
N THR A 83 -4.09 -8.93 4.05
CA THR A 83 -2.89 -9.66 4.48
C THR A 83 -2.25 -10.29 3.24
N ALA A 84 -0.94 -10.55 3.30
CA ALA A 84 -0.24 -11.26 2.23
C ALA A 84 -0.86 -12.65 2.02
N SER A 85 -1.28 -13.32 3.11
CA SER A 85 -1.93 -14.64 3.03
C SER A 85 -3.21 -14.59 2.22
N ASP A 86 -4.04 -13.55 2.40
CA ASP A 86 -5.29 -13.41 1.66
C ASP A 86 -5.07 -12.92 0.24
N ALA A 87 -3.97 -12.19 0.00
CA ALA A 87 -3.72 -11.56 -1.30
C ALA A 87 -3.10 -12.52 -2.32
N TYR A 88 -1.93 -13.07 -2.03
CA TYR A 88 -1.18 -13.84 -3.03
C TYR A 88 -0.37 -15.01 -2.46
N MET A 89 -0.48 -15.31 -1.15
CA MET A 89 0.13 -16.49 -0.57
C MET A 89 -0.89 -17.64 -0.63
N ARG A 90 -0.41 -18.83 -0.99
CA ARG A 90 -1.24 -20.04 -1.00
C ARG A 90 -0.53 -21.09 -0.15
N ASP A 91 -1.20 -21.53 0.92
CA ASP A 91 -0.62 -22.48 1.88
C ASP A 91 0.75 -22.04 2.39
N GLY A 92 0.89 -20.73 2.67
CA GLY A 92 2.12 -20.14 3.14
C GLY A 92 3.21 -19.94 2.09
N ILE A 93 2.90 -20.20 0.82
CA ILE A 93 3.85 -20.09 -0.30
C ILE A 93 3.39 -19.00 -1.26
N PHE A 94 4.34 -18.17 -1.70
CA PHE A 94 4.06 -17.11 -2.67
C PHE A 94 3.63 -17.70 -4.02
N ASP A 95 2.52 -17.20 -4.53
CA ASP A 95 1.96 -17.61 -5.82
C ASP A 95 2.00 -16.41 -6.78
N PRO A 96 2.97 -16.39 -7.73
CA PRO A 96 3.11 -15.25 -8.66
C PRO A 96 1.88 -15.01 -9.53
N ASP A 97 1.24 -16.06 -9.98
CA ASP A 97 0.05 -15.93 -10.84
C ASP A 97 -1.09 -15.28 -10.07
N ARG A 98 -1.27 -15.66 -8.80
CA ARG A 98 -2.28 -15.09 -7.94
C ARG A 98 -2.01 -13.60 -7.68
N MET A 99 -0.74 -13.23 -7.51
CA MET A 99 -0.36 -11.82 -7.34
C MET A 99 -0.70 -10.99 -8.58
N ILE A 100 -0.37 -11.51 -9.76
CA ILE A 100 -0.67 -10.83 -11.03
C ILE A 100 -2.18 -10.68 -11.20
N ASP A 101 -2.94 -11.73 -10.93
CA ASP A 101 -4.40 -11.70 -11.03
C ASP A 101 -5.00 -10.69 -10.06
N LEU A 102 -4.50 -10.62 -8.84
CA LEU A 102 -4.95 -9.66 -7.85
C LEU A 102 -4.72 -8.22 -8.32
N LEU A 103 -3.50 -7.92 -8.76
CA LEU A 103 -3.16 -6.56 -9.18
C LEU A 103 -3.96 -6.14 -10.41
N ARG A 104 -4.15 -7.05 -11.35
CA ARG A 104 -4.97 -6.79 -12.54
C ARG A 104 -6.43 -6.52 -12.16
N SER A 105 -7.02 -7.41 -11.36
CA SER A 105 -8.41 -7.29 -10.93
C SER A 105 -8.66 -6.02 -10.14
N GLU A 106 -7.75 -5.70 -9.22
CA GLU A 106 -7.90 -4.50 -8.40
C GLU A 106 -7.74 -3.22 -9.22
N THR A 107 -6.85 -3.22 -10.22
CA THR A 107 -6.69 -2.09 -11.13
C THR A 107 -7.96 -1.88 -11.96
N GLU A 108 -8.48 -2.94 -12.54
CA GLU A 108 -9.73 -2.88 -13.33
C GLU A 108 -10.89 -2.41 -12.47
N ARG A 109 -10.99 -2.93 -11.26
CA ARG A 109 -12.04 -2.53 -10.31
C ARG A 109 -11.93 -1.05 -9.94
N ALA A 110 -10.72 -0.57 -9.66
CA ALA A 110 -10.50 0.83 -9.32
C ALA A 110 -11.00 1.75 -10.43
N LEU A 111 -10.62 1.46 -11.67
CA LEU A 111 -11.05 2.25 -12.83
C LEU A 111 -12.54 2.17 -13.05
N ALA A 112 -13.15 0.99 -12.90
CA ALA A 112 -14.60 0.81 -13.07
C ALA A 112 -15.38 1.56 -11.99
N GLU A 113 -14.84 1.70 -10.80
CA GLU A 113 -15.46 2.43 -9.70
C GLU A 113 -15.27 3.94 -9.80
N GLY A 114 -14.53 4.42 -10.79
CA GLY A 114 -14.35 5.85 -11.07
C GLY A 114 -13.10 6.46 -10.46
N TYR A 115 -12.21 5.66 -9.88
CA TYR A 115 -10.93 6.17 -9.38
C TYR A 115 -9.97 6.38 -10.53
N SER A 116 -9.03 7.32 -10.37
CA SER A 116 -8.07 7.66 -11.42
C SER A 116 -7.00 6.58 -11.64
N ALA A 117 -6.70 5.80 -10.61
CA ALA A 117 -5.69 4.75 -10.65
C ALA A 117 -5.80 3.86 -9.42
N LEU A 118 -5.04 2.77 -9.42
CA LEU A 118 -4.80 1.97 -8.22
C LEU A 118 -3.41 2.33 -7.70
N ARG A 119 -3.33 2.66 -6.41
CA ARG A 119 -2.07 2.84 -5.70
C ARG A 119 -1.90 1.68 -4.74
N VAL A 120 -0.92 0.84 -4.97
CA VAL A 120 -0.71 -0.37 -4.17
C VAL A 120 0.67 -0.39 -3.55
N THR A 121 0.75 -0.88 -2.33
CA THR A 121 2.02 -1.20 -1.69
C THR A 121 1.88 -2.51 -0.92
N GLY A 122 2.96 -3.28 -0.88
CA GLY A 122 2.97 -4.56 -0.19
C GLY A 122 4.25 -4.75 0.58
N GLU A 123 4.15 -5.34 1.75
CA GLU A 123 5.29 -5.75 2.54
C GLU A 123 5.83 -7.07 2.00
N MET A 124 7.15 -7.14 1.84
CA MET A 124 7.82 -8.31 1.27
C MET A 124 8.59 -9.11 2.31
N THR A 125 8.26 -8.95 3.59
CA THR A 125 8.96 -9.63 4.68
C THR A 125 8.85 -11.15 4.57
N TRP A 126 7.75 -11.65 4.01
CA TRP A 126 7.58 -13.09 3.76
C TRP A 126 8.69 -13.66 2.85
N ALA A 127 9.23 -12.83 1.96
CA ALA A 127 10.31 -13.27 1.05
C ALA A 127 11.60 -13.57 1.79
N LEU A 128 11.78 -13.00 2.98
CA LEU A 128 12.99 -13.22 3.79
C LEU A 128 12.90 -14.46 4.67
N ARG A 129 11.70 -15.00 4.89
CA ARG A 129 11.50 -16.13 5.81
C ARG A 129 11.99 -17.46 5.26
N GLY A 130 12.24 -17.58 3.98
CA GLY A 130 12.73 -18.79 3.33
C GLY A 130 14.22 -18.79 3.04
N LEU A 131 14.94 -17.77 3.52
CA LEU A 131 16.37 -17.64 3.24
C LEU A 131 17.22 -18.39 4.26
#